data_d7008c3009d788adaacf9c9545dd792f
#
_entry.id   d7008c3009d788adaacf9c9545dd792f
#
_cell.length_a   1.000
_cell.length_b   1.000
_cell.length_c   1.000
_cell.angle_alpha   90.00
_cell.angle_beta   90.00
_cell.angle_gamma   90.00
#
_symmetry.space_group_name_H-M   'P 1'
#
loop_
_entity.id
_entity.type
_entity.pdbx_description
1 polymer ?
#
loop_
_entity_poly.entity_id
_entity_poly.type
_entity_poly.pdbx_seq_one_letter_code
_entity_poly.pdbx_strand_id
1 'polypeptide(L)'
;TVKNDVAGNVTFSELSFDNTKVGTHTYTVEEVIPADKEFGMTYDQMKATVTVEVAKNGHSLTTVTNVTSTGGVDANGNATDGTADKEFNNKVTPPETPEFQPEKFVVSKEKYDITGNKLMNDDDELTNEYTETNADPYVDKTNNNEPENLNTKTVKRGSKLVYQVWLDTTKFTEANNIQYVGVSDTYDADKLDVNAADIKAYDAVTGAEVTNKFDIKVENGTITATSKGEFIKDKVNAPVIDTTKFEFGRYYKFDIPATVKESVKAGADIENTANQTVHVYNPVSKTVEKPEKPTQKRVNSVPVPVEMNFTKRLEGRVLKANEFSFVLKDKDGVVITTVTNDANGNIKFTPVKYTNKEGKEVTALEFKRGEEGTHLYHVEEIRGTDSSVVYDKMVATVSIVVNKEGKVIVATTKLPEDTEFNNTVIPPTPPTPPTPPTPPTPPTP
;
A
#
# COMPACT_ATOMS: atom_id res chain seq x y z
N THR A 1 34.06 37.00 29.23
CA THR A 1 33.65 35.66 28.81
C THR A 1 34.86 34.95 28.22
N VAL A 2 35.08 33.71 28.60
CA VAL A 2 36.14 32.83 28.11
C VAL A 2 35.50 31.57 27.56
N LYS A 3 36.24 30.82 26.74
CA LYS A 3 35.82 29.51 26.22
C LYS A 3 36.69 28.43 26.85
N ASN A 4 36.13 27.23 26.97
CA ASN A 4 36.94 26.06 27.36
C ASN A 4 37.89 25.68 26.22
N ASP A 5 39.01 25.09 26.56
CA ASP A 5 39.93 24.46 25.62
C ASP A 5 39.43 23.02 25.24
N VAL A 6 40.21 22.33 24.41
CA VAL A 6 39.87 20.98 23.94
C VAL A 6 39.88 19.91 25.06
N ALA A 7 40.55 20.23 26.20
CA ALA A 7 40.59 19.38 27.38
C ALA A 7 39.49 19.74 28.39
N GLY A 8 38.66 20.74 28.11
CA GLY A 8 37.57 21.21 28.97
C GLY A 8 38.00 22.29 29.98
N ASN A 9 39.25 22.76 29.96
CA ASN A 9 39.70 23.76 30.93
C ASN A 9 39.16 25.15 30.60
N VAL A 10 38.66 25.84 31.61
CA VAL A 10 38.21 27.23 31.57
C VAL A 10 39.16 28.09 32.35
N THR A 11 39.91 28.97 31.67
CA THR A 11 40.93 29.80 32.30
C THR A 11 40.59 31.27 32.17
N PHE A 12 40.48 31.96 33.33
CA PHE A 12 40.31 33.41 33.37
C PHE A 12 41.65 34.09 33.55
N SER A 13 41.73 35.37 33.14
CA SER A 13 42.90 36.20 33.38
C SER A 13 43.16 36.36 34.88
N GLU A 14 44.41 36.53 35.23
CA GLU A 14 44.84 36.79 36.63
C GLU A 14 44.16 38.04 37.20
N LEU A 15 43.75 37.96 38.46
CA LEU A 15 43.22 39.07 39.23
C LEU A 15 44.38 39.69 40.06
N SER A 16 44.59 40.95 39.91
CA SER A 16 45.65 41.69 40.64
C SER A 16 45.03 42.56 41.71
N PHE A 17 45.60 42.47 42.87
CA PHE A 17 45.19 43.23 44.06
C PHE A 17 46.36 44.09 44.60
N ASP A 18 46.03 45.31 44.93
CA ASP A 18 46.94 46.25 45.57
C ASP A 18 46.47 46.60 47.03
N ASN A 19 47.22 47.45 47.72
CA ASN A 19 46.89 47.84 49.07
C ASN A 19 45.58 48.59 49.26
N THR A 20 44.96 49.09 48.14
CA THR A 20 43.66 49.75 48.18
C THR A 20 42.51 48.74 48.11
N LYS A 21 42.84 47.52 47.78
CA LYS A 21 41.85 46.40 47.55
C LYS A 21 41.91 45.39 48.71
N VAL A 22 42.34 45.75 49.89
CA VAL A 22 42.23 44.89 51.07
C VAL A 22 40.79 44.69 51.46
N GLY A 23 40.33 43.44 51.64
CA GLY A 23 38.95 43.07 51.93
C GLY A 23 38.50 41.86 51.16
N THR A 24 37.22 41.61 51.20
CA THR A 24 36.59 40.47 50.54
C THR A 24 36.05 40.89 49.14
N HIS A 25 36.46 40.15 48.12
CA HIS A 25 35.98 40.32 46.72
C HIS A 25 35.25 39.07 46.31
N THR A 26 34.04 39.26 45.74
CA THR A 26 33.20 38.15 45.31
C THR A 26 32.98 38.21 43.78
N TYR A 27 33.16 37.07 43.16
CA TYR A 27 32.96 36.87 41.71
C TYR A 27 32.01 35.71 41.48
N THR A 28 31.23 35.76 40.39
CA THR A 28 30.37 34.66 39.98
C THR A 28 30.88 34.12 38.64
N VAL A 29 31.01 32.81 38.57
CA VAL A 29 31.32 32.10 37.33
C VAL A 29 30.12 31.25 37.00
N GLU A 30 29.61 31.40 35.78
CA GLU A 30 28.49 30.64 35.26
C GLU A 30 28.70 30.30 33.79
N GLU A 31 28.13 29.21 33.32
CA GLU A 31 28.13 28.88 31.89
C GLU A 31 27.18 29.78 31.12
N VAL A 32 27.62 30.28 29.97
CA VAL A 32 26.76 31.01 29.04
C VAL A 32 26.01 29.97 28.22
N ILE A 33 24.77 29.70 28.59
CA ILE A 33 23.92 28.78 27.87
C ILE A 33 23.48 29.45 26.57
N PRO A 34 23.76 28.87 25.38
CA PRO A 34 23.33 29.44 24.09
C PRO A 34 21.81 29.47 24.00
N ALA A 35 21.27 30.49 23.33
CA ALA A 35 19.85 30.56 23.03
C ALA A 35 19.41 29.37 22.16
N ASP A 36 20.27 29.00 21.21
CA ASP A 36 20.09 27.80 20.35
C ASP A 36 20.71 26.60 21.02
N LYS A 37 19.95 25.95 21.90
CA LYS A 37 20.40 24.76 22.62
C LYS A 37 20.59 23.59 21.68
N GLU A 38 21.68 22.86 21.80
CA GLU A 38 21.88 21.61 21.11
C GLU A 38 20.82 20.58 21.56
N PHE A 39 20.25 19.85 20.62
CA PHE A 39 19.21 18.86 20.94
C PHE A 39 19.80 17.70 21.76
N GLY A 40 19.09 17.28 22.79
CA GLY A 40 19.58 16.25 23.72
C GLY A 40 20.62 16.76 24.75
N MET A 41 21.04 18.03 24.66
CA MET A 41 22.00 18.64 25.61
C MET A 41 21.26 19.19 26.82
N THR A 42 21.65 18.73 28.00
CA THR A 42 21.31 19.35 29.27
C THR A 42 22.53 20.13 29.76
N TYR A 43 22.35 21.42 29.92
CA TYR A 43 23.39 22.33 30.36
C TYR A 43 23.39 22.39 31.87
N ASP A 44 24.60 22.40 32.48
CA ASP A 44 24.76 22.62 33.92
C ASP A 44 24.32 24.05 34.29
N GLN A 45 23.50 24.18 35.31
CA GLN A 45 22.98 25.45 35.80
C GLN A 45 23.84 26.03 36.94
N MET A 46 25.03 25.47 37.15
CA MET A 46 25.92 25.86 38.23
C MET A 46 26.29 27.33 38.19
N LYS A 47 26.21 27.97 39.34
CA LYS A 47 26.82 29.26 39.63
C LYS A 47 27.86 29.06 40.71
N ALA A 48 29.12 29.22 40.35
CA ALA A 48 30.21 29.16 41.28
C ALA A 48 30.49 30.58 41.82
N THR A 49 30.32 30.75 43.13
CA THR A 49 30.70 31.99 43.84
C THR A 49 32.14 31.85 44.30
N VAL A 50 33.01 32.69 43.78
CA VAL A 50 34.43 32.76 44.13
C VAL A 50 34.64 33.93 45.05
N THR A 51 35.05 33.69 46.29
CA THR A 51 35.37 34.72 47.28
C THR A 51 36.88 34.79 47.48
N VAL A 52 37.44 35.95 47.24
CA VAL A 52 38.88 36.23 47.48
C VAL A 52 39.02 37.18 48.61
N GLU A 53 39.59 36.70 49.68
CA GLU A 53 39.98 37.52 50.82
C GLU A 53 41.41 38.06 50.60
N VAL A 54 41.56 39.37 50.57
CA VAL A 54 42.86 40.08 50.50
C VAL A 54 43.20 40.68 51.86
N ALA A 55 44.29 40.23 52.47
CA ALA A 55 44.73 40.70 53.79
C ALA A 55 46.15 41.22 53.76
N LYS A 56 46.44 42.21 54.61
CA LYS A 56 47.82 42.68 54.84
C LYS A 56 48.55 41.72 55.74
N ASN A 57 49.76 41.33 55.32
CA ASN A 57 50.69 40.61 56.10
C ASN A 57 52.02 41.37 56.09
N GLY A 58 52.18 42.28 57.06
CA GLY A 58 53.28 43.21 57.09
C GLY A 58 53.27 44.20 55.97
N HIS A 59 54.26 44.18 55.09
CA HIS A 59 54.35 44.99 53.86
C HIS A 59 53.88 44.28 52.62
N SER A 60 53.43 43.01 52.78
CA SER A 60 52.93 42.19 51.66
C SER A 60 51.39 42.01 51.73
N LEU A 61 50.78 41.58 50.61
CA LEU A 61 49.43 41.13 50.59
C LEU A 61 49.42 39.62 50.49
N THR A 62 48.44 39.01 51.15
CA THR A 62 48.08 37.58 50.99
C THR A 62 46.65 37.46 50.49
N THR A 63 46.39 36.44 49.70
CA THR A 63 45.02 36.14 49.18
C THR A 63 44.63 34.74 49.59
N VAL A 64 43.39 34.59 50.04
CA VAL A 64 42.71 33.27 50.25
C VAL A 64 41.49 33.22 49.35
N THR A 65 41.39 32.16 48.59
CA THR A 65 40.26 31.98 47.66
C THR A 65 39.40 30.81 48.12
N ASN A 66 38.09 31.05 48.24
CA ASN A 66 37.09 30.06 48.53
C ASN A 66 36.07 29.99 47.34
N VAL A 67 35.59 28.80 47.05
CA VAL A 67 34.57 28.58 46.03
C VAL A 67 33.38 27.86 46.64
N THR A 68 32.20 28.31 46.34
CA THR A 68 30.93 27.64 46.71
C THR A 68 30.02 27.60 45.51
N SER A 69 29.46 26.44 45.19
CA SER A 69 28.55 26.24 44.06
C SER A 69 27.09 26.23 44.50
N THR A 70 26.21 26.64 43.59
CA THR A 70 24.74 26.51 43.71
C THR A 70 24.15 26.15 42.36
N GLY A 71 23.12 25.32 42.34
CA GLY A 71 22.37 24.93 41.15
C GLY A 71 23.13 24.00 40.18
N GLY A 72 24.30 23.47 40.64
CA GLY A 72 25.11 22.55 39.83
C GLY A 72 24.81 21.09 40.09
N VAL A 73 25.39 20.26 39.23
CA VAL A 73 25.38 18.80 39.36
C VAL A 73 26.76 18.23 39.12
N ASP A 74 27.08 17.13 39.80
CA ASP A 74 28.31 16.36 39.52
C ASP A 74 28.17 15.51 38.26
N ALA A 75 29.22 14.82 37.84
CA ALA A 75 29.23 13.92 36.67
C ALA A 75 28.19 12.80 36.74
N ASN A 76 27.66 12.48 37.94
CA ASN A 76 26.58 11.48 38.13
C ASN A 76 25.20 12.11 38.21
N GLY A 77 25.09 13.45 38.11
CA GLY A 77 23.82 14.17 38.15
C GLY A 77 23.34 14.48 39.59
N ASN A 78 24.19 14.33 40.63
CA ASN A 78 23.85 14.71 41.99
C ASN A 78 24.04 16.20 42.19
N ALA A 79 23.13 16.85 42.94
CA ALA A 79 23.25 18.27 43.25
C ALA A 79 24.53 18.59 44.05
N THR A 80 25.19 19.70 43.68
CA THR A 80 26.45 20.13 44.28
C THR A 80 26.32 21.41 45.11
N ASP A 81 25.09 21.77 45.51
CA ASP A 81 24.81 22.97 46.31
C ASP A 81 25.65 23.04 47.61
N GLY A 82 26.27 24.17 47.84
CA GLY A 82 27.10 24.40 49.03
C GLY A 82 28.46 23.72 49.03
N THR A 83 28.83 23.03 47.95
CA THR A 83 30.14 22.41 47.77
C THR A 83 31.13 23.35 47.06
N ALA A 84 32.42 22.96 46.98
CA ALA A 84 33.44 23.67 46.21
C ALA A 84 33.53 23.16 44.75
N ASP A 85 32.40 22.86 44.16
CA ASP A 85 32.33 22.38 42.76
C ASP A 85 32.86 23.44 41.79
N LYS A 86 33.69 23.01 40.86
CA LYS A 86 34.33 23.83 39.82
C LYS A 86 34.14 23.23 38.42
N GLU A 87 33.34 22.20 38.30
CA GLU A 87 33.08 21.50 37.06
C GLU A 87 31.67 21.84 36.54
N PHE A 88 31.59 22.25 35.26
CA PHE A 88 30.33 22.38 34.56
C PHE A 88 30.05 21.06 33.83
N ASN A 89 29.05 20.31 34.28
CA ASN A 89 28.74 18.97 33.81
C ASN A 89 27.55 18.97 32.84
N ASN A 90 27.82 19.28 31.57
CA ASN A 90 26.83 19.14 30.52
C ASN A 90 26.64 17.69 30.14
N LYS A 91 25.41 17.30 29.91
CA LYS A 91 25.05 15.92 29.53
C LYS A 91 24.37 15.88 28.16
N VAL A 92 24.89 15.05 27.27
CA VAL A 92 24.22 14.72 25.98
C VAL A 92 23.45 13.42 26.16
N THR A 93 22.17 13.45 25.88
CA THR A 93 21.29 12.26 25.91
C THR A 93 21.06 11.78 24.49
N PRO A 94 21.27 10.48 24.20
CA PRO A 94 20.89 9.94 22.89
C PRO A 94 19.39 10.00 22.72
N PRO A 95 18.90 9.99 21.46
CA PRO A 95 17.46 9.96 21.20
C PRO A 95 16.86 8.63 21.67
N GLU A 96 15.60 8.67 22.04
CA GLU A 96 14.83 7.45 22.24
C GLU A 96 14.59 6.78 20.87
N THR A 97 14.69 5.45 20.83
CA THR A 97 14.41 4.69 19.60
C THR A 97 12.95 4.85 19.21
N PRO A 98 12.62 5.33 17.99
CA PRO A 98 11.24 5.46 17.58
C PRO A 98 10.61 4.08 17.36
N GLU A 99 9.41 3.89 17.90
CA GLU A 99 8.58 2.72 17.66
C GLU A 99 7.53 3.05 16.62
N PHE A 100 7.44 2.26 15.57
CA PHE A 100 6.43 2.42 14.50
C PHE A 100 6.19 1.11 13.78
N GLN A 101 4.99 0.97 13.21
CA GLN A 101 4.63 -0.12 12.32
C GLN A 101 3.72 0.43 11.21
N PRO A 102 4.25 0.64 10.01
CA PRO A 102 3.43 1.07 8.88
C PRO A 102 2.53 -0.06 8.42
N GLU A 103 1.41 0.32 7.79
CA GLU A 103 0.46 -0.63 7.24
C GLU A 103 0.17 -0.31 5.78
N LYS A 104 -0.26 -1.32 5.03
CA LYS A 104 -0.62 -1.18 3.62
C LYS A 104 -1.85 -2.00 3.30
N PHE A 105 -2.73 -1.39 2.51
CA PHE A 105 -3.93 -2.02 1.99
C PHE A 105 -4.02 -1.80 0.49
N VAL A 106 -4.82 -2.61 -0.18
CA VAL A 106 -5.19 -2.41 -1.57
C VAL A 106 -6.70 -2.50 -1.71
N VAL A 107 -7.32 -1.44 -2.23
CA VAL A 107 -8.78 -1.30 -2.30
C VAL A 107 -9.24 -0.91 -3.69
N SER A 108 -10.53 -1.14 -4.00
CA SER A 108 -11.14 -0.75 -5.25
C SER A 108 -11.33 0.76 -5.32
N LYS A 109 -10.77 1.41 -6.34
CA LYS A 109 -10.98 2.84 -6.58
C LYS A 109 -12.44 3.18 -6.88
N GLU A 110 -13.18 2.26 -7.48
CA GLU A 110 -14.58 2.50 -7.89
C GLU A 110 -15.54 2.56 -6.72
N LYS A 111 -15.24 1.80 -5.65
CA LYS A 111 -16.05 1.74 -4.44
C LYS A 111 -15.45 2.50 -3.26
N TYR A 112 -14.27 3.07 -3.47
CA TYR A 112 -13.54 3.74 -2.40
C TYR A 112 -13.88 5.22 -2.34
N ASP A 113 -14.40 5.66 -1.21
CA ASP A 113 -14.52 7.07 -0.85
C ASP A 113 -13.30 7.50 -0.04
N ILE A 114 -12.47 8.34 -0.65
CA ILE A 114 -11.24 8.85 -0.04
C ILE A 114 -11.50 9.59 1.28
N THR A 115 -12.70 10.16 1.46
CA THR A 115 -13.08 10.88 2.68
C THR A 115 -13.48 9.97 3.82
N GLY A 116 -13.79 8.71 3.54
CA GLY A 116 -14.31 7.75 4.51
C GLY A 116 -13.24 6.86 5.15
N ASN A 117 -12.10 7.32 5.51
CA ASN A 117 -10.97 6.68 6.17
C ASN A 117 -11.28 5.46 7.03
N LYS A 118 -11.38 4.28 6.43
CA LYS A 118 -11.52 3.03 7.18
C LYS A 118 -10.21 2.26 7.16
N LEU A 119 -9.64 2.00 8.32
CA LEU A 119 -8.51 1.10 8.47
C LEU A 119 -9.04 -0.34 8.47
N MET A 120 -8.51 -1.18 7.60
CA MET A 120 -8.77 -2.61 7.61
C MET A 120 -7.85 -3.31 8.60
N ASN A 121 -8.32 -4.40 9.18
CA ASN A 121 -7.51 -5.26 10.03
C ASN A 121 -6.47 -6.02 9.21
N ASP A 122 -5.35 -6.33 9.81
CA ASP A 122 -4.33 -7.20 9.21
C ASP A 122 -4.86 -8.61 8.92
N ASP A 123 -5.80 -9.08 9.75
CA ASP A 123 -6.48 -10.37 9.58
C ASP A 123 -7.48 -10.38 8.41
N ASP A 124 -7.80 -9.22 7.84
CA ASP A 124 -8.72 -9.10 6.71
C ASP A 124 -8.08 -9.45 5.35
N GLU A 125 -6.89 -10.01 5.36
CA GLU A 125 -6.26 -10.52 4.13
C GLU A 125 -7.16 -11.46 3.32
N LEU A 126 -8.12 -12.08 3.97
CA LEU A 126 -9.00 -13.09 3.38
C LEU A 126 -10.48 -12.73 3.38
N THR A 127 -10.94 -11.77 4.18
CA THR A 127 -12.37 -11.61 4.49
C THR A 127 -13.02 -10.35 3.98
N ASN A 128 -12.31 -9.29 3.68
CA ASN A 128 -12.85 -7.95 3.40
C ASN A 128 -13.65 -7.32 4.57
N GLU A 129 -13.54 -7.86 5.75
CA GLU A 129 -14.28 -7.36 6.89
C GLU A 129 -13.47 -6.29 7.63
N TYR A 130 -14.14 -5.22 8.02
CA TYR A 130 -13.62 -4.27 8.98
C TYR A 130 -13.93 -4.81 10.35
N THR A 131 -12.93 -4.97 11.21
CA THR A 131 -13.18 -5.38 12.57
C THR A 131 -13.38 -4.15 13.45
N GLU A 132 -14.46 -4.17 14.19
CA GLU A 132 -14.75 -3.14 15.20
C GLU A 132 -13.81 -3.20 16.42
N THR A 133 -13.06 -4.29 16.56
CA THR A 133 -12.21 -4.57 17.72
C THR A 133 -10.96 -3.73 17.76
N ASN A 134 -10.45 -3.31 16.63
CA ASN A 134 -9.53 -2.21 16.62
C ASN A 134 -10.35 -0.95 16.79
N ALA A 135 -10.49 -0.49 17.99
CA ALA A 135 -11.08 0.79 18.32
C ALA A 135 -10.23 1.90 17.71
N ASP A 136 -10.04 1.81 16.40
CA ASP A 136 -9.35 2.81 15.62
C ASP A 136 -10.26 4.03 15.57
N PRO A 137 -9.88 5.15 16.20
CA PRO A 137 -10.66 6.36 16.19
C PRO A 137 -10.85 6.93 14.78
N TYR A 138 -10.15 6.39 13.81
CA TYR A 138 -10.11 6.87 12.42
C TYR A 138 -11.05 6.15 11.48
N VAL A 139 -11.76 5.13 11.95
CA VAL A 139 -12.79 4.44 11.17
C VAL A 139 -14.06 5.27 11.17
N ASP A 140 -14.44 5.82 10.02
CA ASP A 140 -15.73 6.45 9.84
C ASP A 140 -16.83 5.40 9.69
N LYS A 141 -17.52 5.11 10.78
CA LYS A 141 -18.64 4.15 10.81
C LYS A 141 -19.92 4.67 10.13
N THR A 142 -19.95 5.93 9.72
CA THR A 142 -21.16 6.55 9.14
C THR A 142 -21.19 6.46 7.62
N ASN A 143 -20.08 6.14 6.99
CA ASN A 143 -19.96 6.04 5.54
C ASN A 143 -20.29 4.62 5.05
N ASN A 144 -21.37 4.50 4.28
CA ASN A 144 -21.80 3.23 3.68
C ASN A 144 -20.96 2.81 2.44
N ASN A 145 -20.04 3.65 1.98
CA ASN A 145 -19.14 3.36 0.89
C ASN A 145 -17.90 2.60 1.41
N GLU A 146 -18.09 1.37 1.80
CA GLU A 146 -16.99 0.52 2.22
C GLU A 146 -16.07 0.21 1.03
N PRO A 147 -14.78 0.49 1.13
CA PRO A 147 -13.85 0.07 0.11
C PRO A 147 -13.81 -1.46 0.05
N GLU A 148 -13.82 -2.00 -1.14
CA GLU A 148 -13.60 -3.43 -1.33
C GLU A 148 -12.12 -3.73 -1.12
N ASN A 149 -11.78 -4.60 -0.19
CA ASN A 149 -10.44 -5.14 -0.04
C ASN A 149 -10.11 -6.01 -1.25
N LEU A 150 -9.09 -5.63 -2.01
CA LEU A 150 -8.63 -6.35 -3.19
C LEU A 150 -7.44 -7.28 -2.94
N ASN A 151 -6.90 -7.33 -1.71
CA ASN A 151 -5.76 -8.21 -1.43
C ASN A 151 -6.11 -9.67 -1.74
N THR A 152 -5.21 -10.38 -2.38
CA THR A 152 -5.37 -11.76 -2.90
C THR A 152 -6.40 -11.93 -4.01
N LYS A 153 -7.08 -10.87 -4.44
CA LYS A 153 -8.11 -10.93 -5.48
C LYS A 153 -7.56 -10.70 -6.87
N THR A 154 -8.33 -11.18 -7.83
CA THR A 154 -8.08 -10.97 -9.25
C THR A 154 -8.52 -9.58 -9.67
N VAL A 155 -7.65 -8.88 -10.40
CA VAL A 155 -7.90 -7.57 -11.00
C VAL A 155 -7.73 -7.64 -12.51
N LYS A 156 -8.59 -6.98 -13.27
CA LYS A 156 -8.52 -6.97 -14.74
C LYS A 156 -7.49 -5.95 -15.23
N ARG A 157 -6.96 -6.18 -16.42
CA ARG A 157 -6.20 -5.16 -17.16
C ARG A 157 -7.06 -3.92 -17.33
N GLY A 158 -6.46 -2.74 -17.29
CA GLY A 158 -7.16 -1.46 -17.36
C GLY A 158 -7.93 -1.08 -16.08
N SER A 159 -8.05 -1.98 -15.09
CA SER A 159 -8.75 -1.65 -13.85
C SER A 159 -7.92 -0.74 -12.95
N LYS A 160 -8.64 0.04 -12.17
CA LYS A 160 -8.09 0.98 -11.21
C LYS A 160 -8.17 0.40 -9.81
N LEU A 161 -7.11 0.58 -9.04
CA LEU A 161 -7.03 0.22 -7.63
C LEU A 161 -6.32 1.34 -6.85
N VAL A 162 -6.48 1.35 -5.55
CA VAL A 162 -5.80 2.30 -4.67
C VAL A 162 -4.99 1.52 -3.63
N TYR A 163 -3.69 1.73 -3.61
CA TYR A 163 -2.88 1.34 -2.48
C TYR A 163 -2.99 2.39 -1.39
N GLN A 164 -3.28 1.97 -0.18
CA GLN A 164 -3.24 2.81 1.01
C GLN A 164 -2.00 2.47 1.80
N VAL A 165 -1.13 3.44 2.00
CA VAL A 165 0.03 3.30 2.87
C VAL A 165 -0.16 4.19 4.08
N TRP A 166 -0.15 3.58 5.27
CA TRP A 166 -0.35 4.24 6.54
C TRP A 166 1.00 4.42 7.23
N LEU A 167 1.46 5.66 7.24
CA LEU A 167 2.66 6.08 7.94
C LEU A 167 2.33 6.23 9.42
N ASP A 168 3.03 5.49 10.27
CA ASP A 168 2.80 5.45 11.71
C ASP A 168 3.68 6.45 12.44
N THR A 169 3.06 7.42 13.10
CA THR A 169 3.71 8.34 14.03
C THR A 169 3.06 8.29 15.42
N THR A 170 2.24 7.26 15.68
CA THR A 170 1.38 7.19 16.88
C THR A 170 2.14 7.24 18.19
N LYS A 171 3.37 6.71 18.22
CA LYS A 171 4.22 6.66 19.40
C LYS A 171 5.38 7.65 19.37
N PHE A 172 5.46 8.51 18.36
CA PHE A 172 6.56 9.46 18.24
C PHE A 172 6.42 10.61 19.23
N THR A 173 7.55 11.01 19.79
CA THR A 173 7.69 12.13 20.73
C THR A 173 8.89 13.00 20.36
N GLU A 174 9.04 14.14 20.99
CA GLU A 174 10.21 15.00 20.82
C GLU A 174 11.52 14.31 21.24
N ALA A 175 11.46 13.34 22.17
CA ALA A 175 12.62 12.57 22.63
C ALA A 175 13.26 11.69 21.55
N ASN A 176 12.53 11.42 20.46
CA ASN A 176 13.05 10.66 19.30
C ASN A 176 13.97 11.50 18.39
N ASN A 177 14.03 12.81 18.54
CA ASN A 177 14.85 13.72 17.70
C ASN A 177 14.66 13.51 16.20
N ILE A 178 13.41 13.41 15.75
CA ILE A 178 13.07 13.09 14.35
C ILE A 178 13.27 14.30 13.46
N GLN A 179 14.02 14.13 12.36
CA GLN A 179 14.20 15.14 11.31
C GLN A 179 13.17 15.00 10.20
N TYR A 180 12.94 13.77 9.73
CA TYR A 180 12.02 13.44 8.66
C TYR A 180 11.34 12.12 8.92
N VAL A 181 10.10 12.01 8.45
CA VAL A 181 9.39 10.76 8.33
C VAL A 181 8.90 10.60 6.90
N GLY A 182 8.84 9.40 6.41
CA GLY A 182 8.39 9.18 5.05
C GLY A 182 8.07 7.73 4.74
N VAL A 183 7.50 7.53 3.57
CA VAL A 183 7.24 6.23 2.99
C VAL A 183 7.94 6.11 1.65
N SER A 184 8.36 4.90 1.33
CA SER A 184 8.90 4.53 0.03
C SER A 184 8.16 3.28 -0.44
N ASP A 185 7.61 3.32 -1.65
CA ASP A 185 6.83 2.24 -2.24
C ASP A 185 7.40 1.92 -3.63
N THR A 186 8.04 0.75 -3.76
CA THR A 186 8.55 0.28 -5.05
C THR A 186 7.54 -0.66 -5.68
N TYR A 187 6.94 -0.23 -6.77
CA TYR A 187 5.95 -0.98 -7.54
C TYR A 187 6.54 -1.49 -8.86
N ASP A 188 5.93 -2.53 -9.42
CA ASP A 188 6.30 -3.06 -10.72
C ASP A 188 5.77 -2.14 -11.83
N ALA A 189 6.65 -1.26 -12.34
CA ALA A 189 6.32 -0.29 -13.38
C ALA A 189 5.98 -0.92 -14.75
N ASP A 190 6.29 -2.21 -14.96
CA ASP A 190 5.85 -2.95 -16.15
C ASP A 190 4.38 -3.37 -16.03
N LYS A 191 3.83 -3.39 -14.81
CA LYS A 191 2.46 -3.84 -14.52
C LYS A 191 1.50 -2.75 -14.10
N LEU A 192 2.01 -1.69 -13.49
CA LEU A 192 1.20 -0.61 -12.92
C LEU A 192 1.60 0.75 -13.50
N ASP A 193 0.61 1.59 -13.73
CA ASP A 193 0.78 3.02 -13.97
C ASP A 193 0.38 3.79 -12.70
N VAL A 194 1.30 4.62 -12.20
CA VAL A 194 1.11 5.52 -11.05
C VAL A 194 1.51 6.92 -11.43
N ASN A 195 0.67 7.90 -11.10
CA ASN A 195 0.96 9.31 -11.34
C ASN A 195 1.10 10.06 -10.01
N ALA A 196 2.22 10.75 -9.82
CA ALA A 196 2.50 11.52 -8.60
C ALA A 196 1.41 12.56 -8.27
N ALA A 197 0.81 13.18 -9.29
CA ALA A 197 -0.24 14.19 -9.10
C ALA A 197 -1.54 13.62 -8.50
N ASP A 198 -1.77 12.32 -8.64
CA ASP A 198 -2.97 11.64 -8.13
C ASP A 198 -2.79 11.12 -6.69
N ILE A 199 -1.55 11.12 -6.17
CA ILE A 199 -1.26 10.67 -4.81
C ILE A 199 -1.69 11.75 -3.82
N LYS A 200 -2.46 11.34 -2.81
CA LYS A 200 -2.97 12.21 -1.76
C LYS A 200 -2.56 11.70 -0.39
N ALA A 201 -2.23 12.62 0.51
CA ALA A 201 -1.97 12.31 1.91
C ALA A 201 -3.05 12.91 2.81
N TYR A 202 -3.48 12.15 3.79
CA TYR A 202 -4.52 12.54 4.75
C TYR A 202 -4.03 12.38 6.18
N ASP A 203 -4.37 13.34 7.02
CA ASP A 203 -4.30 13.18 8.47
C ASP A 203 -5.44 12.24 8.91
N ALA A 204 -5.11 11.07 9.43
CA ALA A 204 -6.11 10.07 9.77
C ALA A 204 -6.97 10.45 10.98
N VAL A 205 -6.53 11.40 11.82
CA VAL A 205 -7.32 11.90 12.97
C VAL A 205 -8.42 12.83 12.49
N THR A 206 -8.09 13.77 11.61
CA THR A 206 -9.00 14.83 11.17
C THR A 206 -9.69 14.52 9.86
N GLY A 207 -9.17 13.58 9.07
CA GLY A 207 -9.60 13.32 7.70
C GLY A 207 -9.19 14.42 6.70
N ALA A 208 -8.44 15.43 7.14
CA ALA A 208 -8.03 16.52 6.28
C ALA A 208 -6.95 16.09 5.29
N GLU A 209 -7.03 16.57 4.05
CA GLU A 209 -5.96 16.42 3.08
C GLU A 209 -4.75 17.27 3.52
N VAL A 210 -3.60 16.60 3.63
CA VAL A 210 -2.33 17.18 4.07
C VAL A 210 -1.19 16.89 3.08
N THR A 211 -1.51 16.67 1.82
CA THR A 211 -0.53 16.36 0.74
C THR A 211 0.58 17.40 0.68
N ASN A 212 0.26 18.66 0.96
CA ASN A 212 1.21 19.78 0.98
C ASN A 212 2.29 19.67 2.09
N LYS A 213 2.10 18.82 3.10
CA LYS A 213 3.08 18.54 4.16
C LYS A 213 4.17 17.55 3.73
N PHE A 214 4.06 16.98 2.53
CA PHE A 214 4.99 15.99 2.01
C PHE A 214 5.56 16.39 0.66
N ASP A 215 6.82 16.04 0.41
CA ASP A 215 7.42 16.01 -0.91
C ASP A 215 7.19 14.62 -1.51
N ILE A 216 6.34 14.57 -2.54
CA ILE A 216 5.95 13.31 -3.19
C ILE A 216 6.59 13.25 -4.57
N LYS A 217 7.27 12.13 -4.86
CA LYS A 217 7.92 11.86 -6.15
C LYS A 217 7.61 10.45 -6.61
N VAL A 218 7.53 10.27 -7.91
CA VAL A 218 7.43 8.96 -8.57
C VAL A 218 8.52 8.91 -9.63
N GLU A 219 9.54 8.10 -9.38
CA GLU A 219 10.70 7.97 -10.26
C GLU A 219 11.12 6.50 -10.36
N ASN A 220 11.31 6.01 -11.59
CA ASN A 220 11.80 4.66 -11.86
C ASN A 220 11.06 3.54 -11.11
N GLY A 221 9.72 3.61 -11.04
CA GLY A 221 8.91 2.59 -10.34
C GLY A 221 8.94 2.71 -8.82
N THR A 222 9.47 3.81 -8.27
CA THR A 222 9.50 4.06 -6.84
C THR A 222 8.76 5.35 -6.52
N ILE A 223 7.83 5.26 -5.58
CA ILE A 223 7.14 6.39 -4.97
C ILE A 223 7.89 6.73 -3.68
N THR A 224 8.21 7.98 -3.49
CA THR A 224 8.71 8.50 -2.21
C THR A 224 7.84 9.64 -1.74
N ALA A 225 7.46 9.62 -0.46
CA ALA A 225 6.77 10.71 0.19
C ALA A 225 7.47 11.00 1.51
N THR A 226 8.13 12.16 1.59
CA THR A 226 8.92 12.58 2.74
C THR A 226 8.32 13.85 3.34
N SER A 227 8.19 13.90 4.67
CA SER A 227 7.72 15.10 5.36
C SER A 227 8.59 16.30 5.00
N LYS A 228 7.96 17.44 4.72
CA LYS A 228 8.68 18.70 4.45
C LYS A 228 9.35 19.19 5.73
N GLY A 229 10.42 19.98 5.54
CA GLY A 229 11.22 20.53 6.61
C GLY A 229 10.50 21.60 7.43
N GLU A 230 9.52 21.21 8.22
CA GLU A 230 8.90 22.03 9.26
C GLU A 230 9.74 21.89 10.53
N PHE A 231 10.87 22.59 10.57
CA PHE A 231 11.86 22.47 11.63
C PHE A 231 11.72 23.53 12.71
N ILE A 232 12.18 23.22 13.90
CA ILE A 232 12.41 24.20 14.96
C ILE A 232 13.53 25.14 14.49
N LYS A 233 13.25 26.44 14.37
CA LYS A 233 14.10 27.44 13.70
C LYS A 233 15.53 27.55 14.24
N ASP A 234 15.71 27.29 15.53
CA ASP A 234 16.97 27.56 16.24
C ASP A 234 17.93 26.36 16.22
N LYS A 235 17.62 25.30 15.46
CA LYS A 235 18.42 24.06 15.39
C LYS A 235 19.14 23.92 14.05
N VAL A 236 20.01 24.87 13.73
CA VAL A 236 20.67 24.95 12.43
C VAL A 236 21.56 23.74 12.13
N ASN A 237 22.22 23.17 13.15
CA ASN A 237 23.14 22.05 12.97
C ASN A 237 22.47 20.66 13.10
N ALA A 238 21.28 20.59 13.69
CA ALA A 238 20.52 19.38 13.93
C ALA A 238 19.01 19.70 13.83
N PRO A 239 18.50 19.99 12.61
CA PRO A 239 17.09 20.30 12.44
C PRO A 239 16.24 19.12 12.90
N VAL A 240 15.22 19.38 13.70
CA VAL A 240 14.25 18.42 14.19
C VAL A 240 12.87 18.93 13.83
N ILE A 241 11.94 18.02 13.52
CA ILE A 241 10.56 18.40 13.18
C ILE A 241 9.97 19.25 14.30
N ASP A 242 9.36 20.36 13.93
CA ASP A 242 8.51 21.17 14.79
C ASP A 242 7.15 20.48 14.96
N THR A 243 6.94 19.85 16.11
CA THR A 243 5.73 19.08 16.40
C THR A 243 4.46 19.93 16.48
N THR A 244 4.60 21.26 16.51
CA THR A 244 3.43 22.17 16.40
C THR A 244 2.96 22.34 14.96
N LYS A 245 3.79 22.01 13.98
CA LYS A 245 3.50 22.14 12.53
C LYS A 245 3.31 20.81 11.86
N PHE A 246 4.05 19.79 12.26
CA PHE A 246 3.90 18.42 11.82
C PHE A 246 3.64 17.56 13.07
N GLU A 247 2.37 17.29 13.32
CA GLU A 247 1.94 16.63 14.54
C GLU A 247 2.22 15.13 14.52
N PHE A 248 2.76 14.62 15.63
CA PHE A 248 2.88 13.19 15.91
C PHE A 248 1.64 12.64 16.64
N GLY A 249 1.68 11.38 17.03
CA GLY A 249 0.59 10.72 17.74
C GLY A 249 -0.57 10.30 16.85
N ARG A 250 -0.32 10.11 15.57
CA ARG A 250 -1.33 9.78 14.55
C ARG A 250 -0.76 8.99 13.38
N TYR A 251 -1.65 8.44 12.56
CA TYR A 251 -1.30 7.97 11.24
C TYR A 251 -1.46 9.09 10.19
N TYR A 252 -0.63 9.02 9.16
CA TYR A 252 -0.83 9.74 7.91
C TYR A 252 -1.08 8.71 6.82
N LYS A 253 -2.22 8.78 6.14
CA LYS A 253 -2.62 7.84 5.11
C LYS A 253 -2.29 8.39 3.73
N PHE A 254 -1.55 7.64 2.94
CA PHE A 254 -1.31 7.93 1.53
C PHE A 254 -2.23 7.07 0.67
N ASP A 255 -3.08 7.71 -0.13
CA ASP A 255 -3.84 7.06 -1.18
C ASP A 255 -3.07 7.15 -2.48
N ILE A 256 -2.69 6.01 -3.03
CA ILE A 256 -1.86 5.85 -4.22
C ILE A 256 -2.70 5.17 -5.30
N PRO A 257 -3.41 5.92 -6.15
CA PRO A 257 -4.14 5.35 -7.27
C PRO A 257 -3.19 4.72 -8.29
N ALA A 258 -3.51 3.51 -8.70
CA ALA A 258 -2.76 2.78 -9.72
C ALA A 258 -3.70 2.19 -10.75
N THR A 259 -3.23 2.06 -11.99
CA THR A 259 -3.96 1.39 -13.08
C THR A 259 -3.18 0.17 -13.53
N VAL A 260 -3.84 -0.97 -13.61
CA VAL A 260 -3.24 -2.20 -14.12
C VAL A 260 -3.06 -2.05 -15.63
N LYS A 261 -1.82 -2.17 -16.11
CA LYS A 261 -1.51 -2.01 -17.54
C LYS A 261 -2.16 -3.09 -18.41
N GLU A 262 -2.55 -2.71 -19.62
CA GLU A 262 -3.08 -3.64 -20.63
C GLU A 262 -2.04 -4.69 -21.07
N SER A 263 -0.76 -4.36 -20.95
CA SER A 263 0.37 -5.23 -21.30
C SER A 263 0.68 -6.33 -20.29
N VAL A 264 0.04 -6.32 -19.13
CA VAL A 264 0.30 -7.34 -18.10
C VAL A 264 -0.06 -8.71 -18.63
N LYS A 265 0.87 -9.67 -18.50
CA LYS A 265 0.64 -11.04 -18.93
C LYS A 265 -0.52 -11.67 -18.16
N ALA A 266 -1.43 -12.36 -18.87
CA ALA A 266 -2.52 -13.10 -18.26
C ALA A 266 -1.99 -14.06 -17.19
N GLY A 267 -2.66 -14.13 -16.04
CA GLY A 267 -2.27 -14.96 -14.90
C GLY A 267 -1.11 -14.43 -14.06
N ALA A 268 -0.51 -13.27 -14.40
CA ALA A 268 0.59 -12.70 -13.64
C ALA A 268 0.14 -12.13 -12.30
N ASP A 269 1.03 -12.22 -11.30
CA ASP A 269 0.87 -11.53 -10.02
C ASP A 269 1.35 -10.09 -10.09
N ILE A 270 0.71 -9.25 -9.29
CA ILE A 270 1.08 -7.87 -9.01
C ILE A 270 1.33 -7.79 -7.51
N GLU A 271 2.60 -7.77 -7.12
CA GLU A 271 3.00 -7.68 -5.71
C GLU A 271 3.42 -6.25 -5.38
N ASN A 272 3.08 -5.77 -4.20
CA ASN A 272 3.48 -4.46 -3.73
C ASN A 272 3.71 -4.44 -2.21
N THR A 273 4.83 -3.82 -1.80
CA THR A 273 5.22 -3.61 -0.41
C THR A 273 5.82 -2.21 -0.29
N ALA A 274 5.44 -1.48 0.74
CA ALA A 274 6.04 -0.18 1.05
C ALA A 274 6.91 -0.27 2.31
N ASN A 275 7.75 0.73 2.51
CA ASN A 275 8.55 0.90 3.71
C ASN A 275 8.27 2.27 4.32
N GLN A 276 8.29 2.34 5.64
CA GLN A 276 8.38 3.61 6.37
C GLN A 276 9.82 3.81 6.81
N THR A 277 10.35 5.00 6.57
CA THR A 277 11.68 5.42 7.01
C THR A 277 11.56 6.61 7.95
N VAL A 278 12.36 6.61 9.02
CA VAL A 278 12.43 7.70 9.99
C VAL A 278 13.87 8.19 10.06
N HIS A 279 14.11 9.48 9.89
CA HIS A 279 15.43 10.06 10.04
C HIS A 279 15.56 10.62 11.44
N VAL A 280 16.43 10.04 12.24
CA VAL A 280 16.67 10.38 13.65
C VAL A 280 18.05 11.00 13.79
N TYR A 281 18.14 12.22 14.33
CA TYR A 281 19.44 12.81 14.66
C TYR A 281 19.91 12.32 16.03
N ASN A 282 21.09 11.71 16.06
CA ASN A 282 21.74 11.30 17.30
C ASN A 282 22.79 12.34 17.69
N PRO A 283 22.57 13.14 18.75
CA PRO A 283 23.50 14.18 19.16
C PRO A 283 24.80 13.63 19.77
N VAL A 284 24.82 12.38 20.26
CA VAL A 284 26.02 11.73 20.80
C VAL A 284 26.99 11.38 19.68
N SER A 285 26.53 10.71 18.65
CA SER A 285 27.34 10.33 17.47
C SER A 285 27.45 11.45 16.44
N LYS A 286 26.60 12.48 16.52
CA LYS A 286 26.43 13.57 15.53
C LYS A 286 26.09 13.05 14.13
N THR A 287 25.34 11.96 14.05
CA THR A 287 24.91 11.32 12.82
C THR A 287 23.40 11.24 12.72
N VAL A 288 22.90 11.03 11.49
CA VAL A 288 21.49 10.74 11.22
C VAL A 288 21.32 9.25 11.01
N GLU A 289 20.59 8.62 11.89
CA GLU A 289 20.16 7.24 11.77
C GLU A 289 18.85 7.17 10.96
N LYS A 290 18.65 6.07 10.21
CA LYS A 290 17.50 5.90 9.33
C LYS A 290 16.82 4.53 9.54
N PRO A 291 16.22 4.30 10.72
CA PRO A 291 15.44 3.08 10.91
C PRO A 291 14.31 2.98 9.88
N GLU A 292 14.12 1.77 9.36
CA GLU A 292 13.16 1.46 8.33
C GLU A 292 12.38 0.20 8.68
N LYS A 293 11.07 0.18 8.39
CA LYS A 293 10.22 -1.01 8.52
C LYS A 293 9.31 -1.18 7.33
N PRO A 294 9.15 -2.43 6.84
CA PRO A 294 8.21 -2.74 5.76
C PRO A 294 6.77 -2.77 6.26
N THR A 295 5.85 -2.54 5.34
CA THR A 295 4.42 -2.85 5.47
C THR A 295 4.17 -4.32 5.16
N GLN A 296 2.92 -4.76 5.33
CA GLN A 296 2.47 -6.02 4.75
C GLN A 296 2.60 -5.99 3.23
N LYS A 297 2.90 -7.15 2.63
CA LYS A 297 2.87 -7.34 1.19
C LYS A 297 1.42 -7.51 0.71
N ARG A 298 1.05 -6.80 -0.36
CA ARG A 298 -0.23 -6.95 -1.03
C ARG A 298 -0.03 -7.60 -2.39
N VAL A 299 -0.96 -8.49 -2.74
CA VAL A 299 -0.85 -9.30 -3.96
C VAL A 299 -2.19 -9.28 -4.69
N ASN A 300 -2.14 -8.98 -5.97
CA ASN A 300 -3.24 -9.18 -6.89
C ASN A 300 -2.79 -10.11 -8.02
N SER A 301 -3.71 -10.70 -8.74
CA SER A 301 -3.40 -11.48 -9.95
C SER A 301 -4.30 -11.05 -11.10
N VAL A 302 -3.77 -11.12 -12.31
CA VAL A 302 -4.55 -10.90 -13.53
C VAL A 302 -5.13 -12.23 -13.98
N PRO A 303 -6.43 -12.31 -14.34
CA PRO A 303 -7.04 -13.56 -14.73
C PRO A 303 -6.56 -14.03 -16.10
N VAL A 304 -6.76 -15.32 -16.39
CA VAL A 304 -6.54 -15.93 -17.71
C VAL A 304 -7.89 -16.13 -18.36
N PRO A 305 -8.29 -15.28 -19.34
CA PRO A 305 -9.47 -15.53 -20.14
C PRO A 305 -9.19 -16.61 -21.17
N VAL A 306 -10.17 -17.45 -21.45
CA VAL A 306 -10.14 -18.48 -22.47
C VAL A 306 -11.30 -18.25 -23.43
N GLU A 307 -11.04 -18.40 -24.72
CA GLU A 307 -12.07 -18.42 -25.74
C GLU A 307 -12.15 -19.83 -26.32
N MET A 308 -13.38 -20.29 -26.59
CA MET A 308 -13.63 -21.56 -27.27
C MET A 308 -14.35 -21.30 -28.57
N ASN A 309 -13.84 -21.87 -29.66
CA ASN A 309 -14.38 -21.70 -30.98
C ASN A 309 -14.82 -23.07 -31.54
N PHE A 310 -16.02 -23.09 -32.06
CA PHE A 310 -16.63 -24.21 -32.82
C PHE A 310 -17.10 -23.70 -34.18
N THR A 311 -17.49 -24.60 -35.05
CA THR A 311 -18.04 -24.26 -36.35
C THR A 311 -19.42 -24.89 -36.57
N LYS A 312 -20.24 -24.22 -37.38
CA LYS A 312 -21.52 -24.70 -37.84
C LYS A 312 -21.49 -24.86 -39.36
N ARG A 313 -21.89 -26.02 -39.83
CA ARG A 313 -22.13 -26.29 -41.25
C ARG A 313 -23.61 -26.66 -41.47
N LEU A 314 -24.18 -26.14 -42.51
CA LEU A 314 -25.51 -26.53 -42.99
C LEU A 314 -25.41 -27.04 -44.42
N GLU A 315 -25.81 -28.28 -44.61
CA GLU A 315 -25.88 -28.89 -45.93
C GLU A 315 -27.31 -28.72 -46.52
N GLY A 316 -27.39 -28.47 -47.83
CA GLY A 316 -28.64 -28.33 -48.55
C GLY A 316 -29.12 -26.92 -48.81
N ARG A 317 -28.65 -25.92 -48.06
CA ARG A 317 -28.86 -24.50 -48.33
C ARG A 317 -27.82 -23.62 -47.61
N VAL A 318 -27.83 -22.33 -47.96
CA VAL A 318 -26.92 -21.35 -47.32
C VAL A 318 -27.29 -21.15 -45.87
N LEU A 319 -26.27 -21.20 -45.01
CA LEU A 319 -26.36 -20.88 -43.60
C LEU A 319 -26.55 -19.36 -43.39
N LYS A 320 -27.42 -18.98 -42.48
CA LYS A 320 -27.62 -17.58 -42.08
C LYS A 320 -27.05 -17.32 -40.70
N ALA A 321 -26.67 -16.07 -40.44
CA ALA A 321 -26.28 -15.64 -39.08
C ALA A 321 -27.46 -15.80 -38.11
N ASN A 322 -27.16 -16.18 -36.88
CA ASN A 322 -28.11 -16.37 -35.76
C ASN A 322 -29.20 -17.42 -36.06
N GLU A 323 -28.90 -18.40 -36.88
CA GLU A 323 -29.89 -19.42 -37.30
C GLU A 323 -29.96 -20.59 -36.32
N PHE A 324 -28.83 -21.00 -35.78
CA PHE A 324 -28.75 -22.10 -34.84
C PHE A 324 -28.18 -21.63 -33.51
N SER A 325 -28.65 -22.21 -32.39
CA SER A 325 -28.23 -21.85 -31.05
C SER A 325 -27.41 -22.97 -30.41
N PHE A 326 -26.38 -22.61 -29.66
CA PHE A 326 -25.46 -23.52 -29.00
C PHE A 326 -25.37 -23.18 -27.53
N VAL A 327 -25.47 -24.18 -26.68
CA VAL A 327 -25.40 -24.00 -25.23
C VAL A 327 -24.06 -24.51 -24.70
N LEU A 328 -23.45 -23.71 -23.82
CA LEU A 328 -22.32 -24.10 -22.99
C LEU A 328 -22.85 -24.51 -21.64
N LYS A 329 -22.45 -25.69 -21.16
CA LYS A 329 -22.78 -26.22 -19.82
C LYS A 329 -21.50 -26.49 -19.03
N ASP A 330 -21.59 -26.39 -17.72
CA ASP A 330 -20.52 -26.81 -16.82
C ASP A 330 -20.52 -28.36 -16.61
N LYS A 331 -19.58 -28.85 -15.81
CA LYS A 331 -19.43 -30.26 -15.48
C LYS A 331 -20.69 -30.90 -14.85
N ASP A 332 -21.54 -30.09 -14.21
CA ASP A 332 -22.76 -30.50 -13.51
C ASP A 332 -24.00 -30.38 -14.41
N GLY A 333 -23.82 -29.95 -15.66
CA GLY A 333 -24.89 -29.76 -16.63
C GLY A 333 -25.64 -28.43 -16.49
N VAL A 334 -25.17 -27.52 -15.63
CA VAL A 334 -25.76 -26.19 -15.49
C VAL A 334 -25.45 -25.35 -16.74
N VAL A 335 -26.46 -24.70 -17.30
CA VAL A 335 -26.30 -23.82 -18.45
C VAL A 335 -25.53 -22.58 -18.06
N ILE A 336 -24.40 -22.37 -18.72
CA ILE A 336 -23.54 -21.20 -18.52
C ILE A 336 -24.03 -20.06 -19.43
N THR A 337 -24.15 -20.34 -20.72
CA THR A 337 -24.59 -19.34 -21.73
C THR A 337 -25.09 -20.05 -22.98
N THR A 338 -25.80 -19.29 -23.78
CA THR A 338 -26.24 -19.70 -25.15
C THR A 338 -25.74 -18.67 -26.14
N VAL A 339 -25.15 -19.14 -27.23
CA VAL A 339 -24.66 -18.30 -28.33
C VAL A 339 -25.24 -18.80 -29.65
N THR A 340 -25.12 -18.03 -30.70
CA THR A 340 -25.57 -18.39 -32.07
C THR A 340 -24.38 -18.38 -33.02
N ASN A 341 -24.54 -19.05 -34.19
CA ASN A 341 -23.56 -18.98 -35.27
C ASN A 341 -23.57 -17.61 -35.95
N ASP A 342 -22.44 -17.18 -36.47
CA ASP A 342 -22.36 -16.09 -37.43
C ASP A 342 -22.69 -16.58 -38.87
N ALA A 343 -22.66 -15.67 -39.84
CA ALA A 343 -22.94 -16.01 -41.25
C ALA A 343 -21.91 -16.96 -41.87
N ASN A 344 -20.70 -17.03 -41.29
CA ASN A 344 -19.63 -17.93 -41.74
C ASN A 344 -19.62 -19.28 -41.00
N GLY A 345 -20.56 -19.46 -40.08
CA GLY A 345 -20.64 -20.65 -39.24
C GLY A 345 -19.79 -20.62 -37.99
N ASN A 346 -19.17 -19.50 -37.64
CA ASN A 346 -18.37 -19.44 -36.39
C ASN A 346 -19.27 -19.38 -35.16
N ILE A 347 -18.92 -20.16 -34.17
CA ILE A 347 -19.54 -20.22 -32.84
C ILE A 347 -18.46 -19.89 -31.82
N LYS A 348 -18.65 -18.81 -31.06
CA LYS A 348 -17.63 -18.32 -30.14
C LYS A 348 -18.18 -18.20 -28.71
N PHE A 349 -17.49 -18.86 -27.75
CA PHE A 349 -17.74 -18.71 -26.34
C PHE A 349 -16.60 -17.90 -25.71
N THR A 350 -16.95 -16.92 -24.88
CA THR A 350 -16.05 -16.03 -24.17
C THR A 350 -16.36 -16.03 -22.69
N PRO A 351 -15.48 -15.48 -21.80
CA PRO A 351 -15.77 -15.40 -20.38
C PRO A 351 -17.12 -14.77 -20.07
N VAL A 352 -17.89 -15.41 -19.22
CA VAL A 352 -19.24 -14.96 -18.84
C VAL A 352 -19.58 -15.40 -17.42
N LYS A 353 -20.29 -14.54 -16.69
CA LYS A 353 -20.80 -14.85 -15.35
C LYS A 353 -22.06 -15.71 -15.45
N TYR A 354 -22.16 -16.69 -14.54
CA TYR A 354 -23.34 -17.52 -14.39
C TYR A 354 -23.50 -17.98 -12.93
N THR A 355 -24.66 -18.50 -12.57
CA THR A 355 -24.89 -19.07 -11.26
C THR A 355 -24.70 -20.59 -11.33
N ASN A 356 -23.74 -21.12 -10.58
CA ASN A 356 -23.43 -22.53 -10.56
C ASN A 356 -24.47 -23.35 -9.76
N LYS A 357 -24.28 -24.66 -9.69
CA LYS A 357 -25.19 -25.60 -8.98
C LYS A 357 -25.35 -25.28 -7.50
N GLU A 358 -24.32 -24.69 -6.86
CA GLU A 358 -24.34 -24.27 -5.46
C GLU A 358 -25.04 -22.91 -5.24
N GLY A 359 -25.55 -22.29 -6.29
CA GLY A 359 -26.19 -20.97 -6.23
C GLY A 359 -25.22 -19.79 -6.15
N LYS A 360 -23.93 -20.00 -6.42
CA LYS A 360 -22.91 -18.95 -6.42
C LYS A 360 -22.73 -18.37 -7.82
N GLU A 361 -22.61 -17.04 -7.91
CA GLU A 361 -22.16 -16.37 -9.12
C GLU A 361 -20.67 -16.64 -9.31
N VAL A 362 -20.32 -17.22 -10.45
CA VAL A 362 -18.95 -17.53 -10.88
C VAL A 362 -18.74 -17.08 -12.33
N THR A 363 -17.49 -16.91 -12.75
CA THR A 363 -17.17 -16.59 -14.14
C THR A 363 -16.63 -17.84 -14.82
N ALA A 364 -17.33 -18.32 -15.85
CA ALA A 364 -16.83 -19.38 -16.70
C ALA A 364 -15.82 -18.84 -17.70
N LEU A 365 -14.87 -19.68 -18.13
CA LEU A 365 -13.83 -19.39 -19.13
C LEU A 365 -12.91 -18.24 -18.72
N GLU A 366 -12.81 -17.94 -17.45
CA GLU A 366 -11.84 -17.03 -16.88
C GLU A 366 -11.28 -17.67 -15.59
N PHE A 367 -9.98 -17.87 -15.56
CA PHE A 367 -9.31 -18.59 -14.48
C PHE A 367 -8.40 -17.67 -13.69
N LYS A 368 -8.37 -17.87 -12.40
CA LYS A 368 -7.55 -17.11 -11.46
C LYS A 368 -6.73 -18.07 -10.60
N ARG A 369 -5.77 -17.53 -9.89
CA ARG A 369 -4.96 -18.30 -8.95
C ARG A 369 -5.85 -18.97 -7.90
N GLY A 370 -5.54 -20.24 -7.57
CA GLY A 370 -6.36 -21.09 -6.70
C GLY A 370 -7.38 -21.95 -7.46
N GLU A 371 -7.48 -21.80 -8.78
CA GLU A 371 -8.34 -22.60 -9.66
C GLU A 371 -7.54 -23.56 -10.54
N GLU A 372 -6.32 -23.93 -10.11
CA GLU A 372 -5.50 -24.93 -10.80
C GLU A 372 -6.19 -26.28 -10.83
N GLY A 373 -6.08 -26.97 -11.94
CA GLY A 373 -6.71 -28.27 -12.16
C GLY A 373 -7.37 -28.37 -13.53
N THR A 374 -8.24 -29.38 -13.69
CA THR A 374 -8.97 -29.64 -14.92
C THR A 374 -10.42 -29.20 -14.78
N HIS A 375 -10.85 -28.31 -15.68
CA HIS A 375 -12.23 -27.83 -15.78
C HIS A 375 -12.90 -28.41 -17.02
N LEU A 376 -14.06 -29.02 -16.83
CA LEU A 376 -14.81 -29.68 -17.91
C LEU A 376 -16.04 -28.86 -18.30
N TYR A 377 -16.25 -28.74 -19.59
CA TYR A 377 -17.39 -28.06 -20.21
C TYR A 377 -18.00 -28.94 -21.30
N HIS A 378 -19.28 -28.76 -21.55
CA HIS A 378 -20.02 -29.43 -22.62
C HIS A 378 -20.65 -28.40 -23.53
N VAL A 379 -20.48 -28.58 -24.84
CA VAL A 379 -21.11 -27.76 -25.86
C VAL A 379 -22.03 -28.65 -26.70
N GLU A 380 -23.25 -28.23 -26.87
CA GLU A 380 -24.25 -28.91 -27.69
C GLU A 380 -25.13 -27.93 -28.45
N GLU A 381 -25.65 -28.35 -29.59
CA GLU A 381 -26.63 -27.58 -30.35
C GLU A 381 -28.00 -27.70 -29.72
N ILE A 382 -28.71 -26.59 -29.60
CA ILE A 382 -30.11 -26.59 -29.17
C ILE A 382 -30.97 -26.95 -30.39
N ARG A 383 -31.65 -28.09 -30.31
CA ARG A 383 -32.55 -28.53 -31.37
C ARG A 383 -33.69 -27.52 -31.58
N GLY A 384 -33.79 -26.97 -32.79
CA GLY A 384 -34.89 -26.13 -33.20
C GLY A 384 -36.18 -26.89 -33.52
N THR A 385 -37.19 -26.15 -33.94
CA THR A 385 -38.52 -26.69 -34.28
C THR A 385 -38.72 -26.95 -35.77
N ASP A 386 -37.75 -26.62 -36.62
CA ASP A 386 -37.84 -26.85 -38.07
C ASP A 386 -37.68 -28.34 -38.38
N SER A 387 -38.77 -28.98 -38.76
CA SER A 387 -38.79 -30.40 -39.10
C SER A 387 -38.11 -30.74 -40.43
N SER A 388 -37.80 -29.74 -41.24
CA SER A 388 -37.05 -29.92 -42.51
C SER A 388 -35.51 -30.00 -42.24
N VAL A 389 -35.08 -29.82 -41.02
CA VAL A 389 -33.66 -29.85 -40.65
C VAL A 389 -33.36 -31.05 -39.74
N VAL A 390 -32.40 -31.85 -40.13
CA VAL A 390 -31.77 -32.86 -39.27
C VAL A 390 -30.68 -32.16 -38.47
N TYR A 391 -30.89 -32.03 -37.16
CA TYR A 391 -29.97 -31.36 -36.25
C TYR A 391 -28.87 -32.33 -35.81
N ASP A 392 -27.67 -31.80 -35.65
CA ASP A 392 -26.54 -32.51 -35.05
C ASP A 392 -26.87 -32.91 -33.60
N LYS A 393 -26.42 -34.09 -33.21
CA LYS A 393 -26.60 -34.60 -31.84
C LYS A 393 -25.27 -34.63 -31.04
N MET A 394 -24.22 -34.01 -31.57
CA MET A 394 -22.93 -33.98 -30.96
C MET A 394 -22.99 -33.25 -29.60
N VAL A 395 -22.38 -33.86 -28.59
CA VAL A 395 -22.04 -33.25 -27.32
C VAL A 395 -20.54 -33.18 -27.25
N ALA A 396 -20.01 -32.00 -27.51
CA ALA A 396 -18.57 -31.76 -27.48
C ALA A 396 -18.11 -31.55 -26.05
N THR A 397 -17.21 -32.41 -25.57
CA THR A 397 -16.59 -32.24 -24.25
C THR A 397 -15.27 -31.51 -24.38
N VAL A 398 -15.13 -30.40 -23.68
CA VAL A 398 -13.92 -29.58 -23.63
C VAL A 398 -13.31 -29.66 -22.26
N SER A 399 -12.00 -29.87 -22.17
CA SER A 399 -11.25 -29.74 -20.93
C SER A 399 -10.30 -28.56 -21.01
N ILE A 400 -10.31 -27.73 -19.96
CA ILE A 400 -9.35 -26.64 -19.77
C ILE A 400 -8.47 -26.99 -18.58
N VAL A 401 -7.18 -27.15 -18.83
CA VAL A 401 -6.19 -27.49 -17.79
C VAL A 401 -5.50 -26.21 -17.35
N VAL A 402 -5.68 -25.84 -16.10
CA VAL A 402 -5.05 -24.67 -15.49
C VAL A 402 -3.87 -25.11 -14.64
N ASN A 403 -2.68 -24.65 -14.98
CA ASN A 403 -1.44 -24.96 -14.29
C ASN A 403 -0.76 -23.68 -13.80
N LYS A 404 0.04 -23.83 -12.74
CA LYS A 404 0.90 -22.77 -12.23
C LYS A 404 2.30 -22.93 -12.81
N GLU A 405 2.77 -21.90 -13.50
CA GLU A 405 4.14 -21.82 -14.02
C GLU A 405 4.87 -20.64 -13.33
N GLY A 406 5.61 -20.92 -12.26
CA GLY A 406 6.23 -19.88 -11.43
C GLY A 406 5.21 -18.98 -10.76
N LYS A 407 5.22 -17.68 -11.07
CA LYS A 407 4.25 -16.67 -10.57
C LYS A 407 3.05 -16.46 -11.50
N VAL A 408 2.95 -17.20 -12.57
CA VAL A 408 1.92 -17.08 -13.60
C VAL A 408 1.07 -18.34 -13.64
N ILE A 409 -0.24 -18.20 -13.85
CA ILE A 409 -1.09 -19.34 -14.21
C ILE A 409 -1.30 -19.36 -15.72
N VAL A 410 -1.40 -20.56 -16.27
CA VAL A 410 -1.60 -20.81 -17.70
C VAL A 410 -2.79 -21.75 -17.85
N ALA A 411 -3.71 -21.42 -18.75
CA ALA A 411 -4.83 -22.27 -19.12
C ALA A 411 -4.61 -22.86 -20.51
N THR A 412 -4.69 -24.18 -20.62
CA THR A 412 -4.57 -24.90 -21.89
C THR A 412 -5.89 -25.58 -22.22
N THR A 413 -6.49 -25.21 -23.36
CA THR A 413 -7.75 -25.80 -23.85
C THR A 413 -7.47 -27.05 -24.65
N LYS A 414 -8.16 -28.13 -24.33
CA LYS A 414 -8.22 -29.36 -25.12
C LYS A 414 -9.62 -29.52 -25.69
N LEU A 415 -9.76 -29.24 -26.96
CA LEU A 415 -10.98 -29.48 -27.73
C LEU A 415 -11.09 -30.96 -28.14
N PRO A 416 -12.30 -31.48 -28.40
CA PRO A 416 -12.47 -32.79 -29.04
C PRO A 416 -11.96 -32.74 -30.48
N GLU A 417 -11.78 -33.94 -31.09
CA GLU A 417 -11.35 -34.04 -32.48
C GLU A 417 -12.39 -33.41 -33.44
N ASP A 418 -13.67 -33.58 -33.14
CA ASP A 418 -14.77 -32.96 -33.90
C ASP A 418 -15.23 -31.69 -33.18
N THR A 419 -15.12 -30.57 -33.90
CA THR A 419 -15.58 -29.23 -33.46
C THR A 419 -16.57 -28.61 -34.38
N GLU A 420 -17.10 -29.36 -35.35
CA GLU A 420 -18.07 -28.88 -36.33
C GLU A 420 -19.45 -29.50 -36.11
N PHE A 421 -20.46 -28.67 -35.88
CA PHE A 421 -21.84 -29.07 -35.80
C PHE A 421 -22.47 -29.11 -37.22
N ASN A 422 -22.89 -30.29 -37.67
CA ASN A 422 -23.36 -30.53 -39.04
C ASN A 422 -24.87 -30.77 -39.11
N ASN A 423 -25.61 -29.82 -39.69
CA ASN A 423 -27.04 -30.00 -39.97
C ASN A 423 -27.29 -30.24 -41.48
N THR A 424 -28.29 -30.99 -41.77
CA THR A 424 -28.71 -31.28 -43.14
C THR A 424 -30.16 -30.89 -43.36
N VAL A 425 -30.45 -30.19 -44.46
CA VAL A 425 -31.82 -29.87 -44.85
C VAL A 425 -32.40 -31.04 -45.61
N ILE A 426 -33.56 -31.53 -45.18
CA ILE A 426 -34.30 -32.57 -45.90
C ILE A 426 -34.95 -31.95 -47.14
N PRO A 427 -34.64 -32.43 -48.33
CA PRO A 427 -35.31 -31.95 -49.53
C PRO A 427 -36.85 -32.16 -49.44
N PRO A 428 -37.63 -31.21 -49.93
CA PRO A 428 -39.10 -31.42 -49.99
C PRO A 428 -39.44 -32.69 -50.77
N THR A 429 -40.32 -33.50 -50.20
CA THR A 429 -40.80 -34.70 -50.88
C THR A 429 -41.40 -34.29 -52.24
N PRO A 430 -40.99 -34.90 -53.37
CA PRO A 430 -41.58 -34.62 -54.63
C PRO A 430 -43.11 -34.82 -54.57
N PRO A 431 -43.94 -34.00 -55.22
CA PRO A 431 -45.34 -34.16 -55.18
C PRO A 431 -45.71 -35.57 -55.74
N THR A 432 -46.58 -36.26 -55.06
CA THR A 432 -47.05 -37.59 -55.48
C THR A 432 -47.61 -37.45 -56.90
N PRO A 433 -47.15 -38.26 -57.86
CA PRO A 433 -47.75 -38.24 -59.23
C PRO A 433 -49.25 -38.34 -59.13
N PRO A 434 -50.02 -37.60 -59.96
CA PRO A 434 -51.48 -37.69 -59.98
C PRO A 434 -51.86 -39.14 -60.20
N THR A 435 -52.81 -39.63 -59.42
CA THR A 435 -53.39 -40.99 -59.60
C THR A 435 -53.88 -41.11 -61.02
N PRO A 436 -53.51 -42.15 -61.80
CA PRO A 436 -54.02 -42.36 -63.12
C PRO A 436 -55.57 -42.37 -63.07
N PRO A 437 -56.27 -41.76 -64.09
CA PRO A 437 -57.71 -41.77 -64.13
C PRO A 437 -58.19 -43.22 -64.13
N THR A 438 -59.21 -43.51 -63.33
CA THR A 438 -59.85 -44.84 -63.24
C THR A 438 -60.37 -45.20 -64.67
N PRO A 439 -60.03 -46.37 -65.17
CA PRO A 439 -60.57 -46.80 -66.49
C PRO A 439 -62.11 -46.78 -66.47
N PRO A 440 -62.74 -46.35 -67.57
CA PRO A 440 -64.22 -46.34 -67.67
C PRO A 440 -64.77 -47.76 -67.47
N THR A 441 -65.79 -47.85 -66.64
CA THR A 441 -66.54 -49.14 -66.39
C THR A 441 -67.11 -49.64 -67.76
N PRO A 442 -66.87 -50.94 -68.07
CA PRO A 442 -67.48 -51.48 -69.33
C PRO A 442 -69.02 -51.44 -69.24
N PRO A 443 -69.70 -51.18 -70.35
CA PRO A 443 -71.17 -51.21 -70.37
C PRO A 443 -71.69 -52.62 -70.11
N THR A 444 -72.68 -52.70 -69.22
CA THR A 444 -73.37 -53.95 -68.87
C THR A 444 -74.22 -54.39 -70.05
N PRO A 445 -74.29 -55.71 -70.37
CA PRO A 445 -75.10 -56.23 -71.49
C PRO A 445 -76.58 -56.14 -71.20
#